data_44293093afcd6e3ed8144c6fb649bc6e
#
_entry.id   44293093afcd6e3ed8144c6fb649bc6e
#
_cell.length_a   1.000
_cell.length_b   1.000
_cell.length_c   1.000
_cell.angle_alpha   90.00
_cell.angle_beta   90.00
_cell.angle_gamma   90.00
#
_symmetry.space_group_name_H-M   'P 1'
#
loop_
_entity.id
_entity.type
_entity.pdbx_description
1 polymer ?
#
loop_
_entity_poly.entity_id
_entity_poly.type
_entity_poly.pdbx_seq_one_letter_code
_entity_poly.pdbx_strand_id
1 'polypeptide(L)'
;LLESRGLGDVYKRQGEGSVTLDMPDGEKMIGIERLHLEQDAGKSIHDIDPQNTLVDLNRSGVALMEIVSKPDLRSLDEVNAYIKKLRSIMRYLGTCDGNMQEGSLRADVNVSVRKKGETELGTRCEIKNVNSIKFMQMAIDYEANRQVDILEEGGSIDQETRLFDTKKNETRSMRTKEDAHDYRYFPDPDLLPLELNDDFINEIKKEIPELPDEKKKRYIEKFNLSPYEANILVSDIETSKYFEDVSKNSDVKLATNWITGELFALLNNKSLSLIHI
;
A
#
# COMPACT_ATOMS: atom_id res chain seq x y z
N LEU A 1 8.21 -11.08 15.21
CA LEU A 1 8.60 -9.69 15.56
C LEU A 1 10.05 -9.57 16.01
N LEU A 2 10.61 -10.64 16.54
CA LEU A 2 11.91 -10.64 17.19
C LEU A 2 13.05 -11.11 16.28
N GLU A 3 12.72 -11.48 15.07
CA GLU A 3 13.67 -11.90 14.05
C GLU A 3 14.13 -10.77 13.14
N SER A 4 14.04 -9.54 13.61
CA SER A 4 14.05 -8.35 12.78
C SER A 4 15.40 -7.85 12.30
N ARG A 5 16.50 -8.44 12.68
CA ARG A 5 17.81 -8.05 12.16
C ARG A 5 18.51 -9.24 11.53
N GLY A 6 18.26 -9.46 10.26
CA GLY A 6 18.93 -10.49 9.50
C GLY A 6 18.17 -11.79 9.31
N LEU A 7 17.00 -11.95 9.89
CA LEU A 7 16.17 -13.15 9.78
C LEU A 7 14.91 -12.97 8.95
N GLY A 8 14.68 -11.76 8.50
CA GLY A 8 13.46 -11.39 7.82
C GLY A 8 13.04 -12.30 6.68
N ASP A 9 13.95 -13.01 6.06
CA ASP A 9 13.64 -13.78 4.86
C ASP A 9 13.47 -15.28 5.05
N VAL A 10 13.99 -15.86 6.14
CA VAL A 10 13.99 -17.31 6.32
C VAL A 10 12.70 -17.83 6.99
N TYR A 11 12.08 -17.04 7.85
CA TYR A 11 10.91 -17.45 8.64
C TYR A 11 9.68 -16.54 8.48
N LYS A 12 9.59 -15.85 7.36
CA LYS A 12 8.35 -15.12 7.01
C LYS A 12 7.22 -16.14 6.97
N ARG A 13 6.16 -15.92 7.75
CA ARG A 13 4.91 -16.64 7.55
C ARG A 13 4.41 -16.31 6.15
N GLN A 14 4.81 -17.12 5.21
CA GLN A 14 4.36 -17.10 3.83
C GLN A 14 3.00 -17.80 3.78
N GLY A 15 1.94 -17.05 4.08
CA GLY A 15 0.63 -17.41 3.61
C GLY A 15 0.46 -16.78 2.25
N GLU A 16 0.06 -17.51 1.24
CA GLU A 16 -0.42 -16.92 -0.01
C GLU A 16 -1.62 -16.04 0.33
N GLY A 17 -1.44 -14.74 0.14
CA GLY A 17 -2.49 -13.74 0.30
C GLY A 17 -2.93 -13.21 -1.05
N SER A 18 -4.08 -12.59 -1.09
CA SER A 18 -4.53 -11.86 -2.27
C SER A 18 -5.40 -10.67 -1.89
N VAL A 19 -5.44 -9.70 -2.78
CA VAL A 19 -6.33 -8.54 -2.71
C VAL A 19 -7.14 -8.49 -3.99
N THR A 20 -8.46 -8.47 -3.88
CA THR A 20 -9.36 -8.33 -5.03
C THR A 20 -9.63 -6.85 -5.29
N LEU A 21 -9.36 -6.41 -6.50
CA LEU A 21 -9.63 -5.06 -6.98
C LEU A 21 -10.94 -5.01 -7.74
N ASP A 22 -11.76 -4.00 -7.46
CA ASP A 22 -12.96 -3.69 -8.25
C ASP A 22 -12.54 -2.80 -9.43
N MET A 23 -12.45 -3.38 -10.62
CA MET A 23 -12.11 -2.67 -11.84
C MET A 23 -13.36 -2.47 -12.73
N PRO A 24 -13.37 -1.50 -13.65
CA PRO A 24 -14.54 -1.25 -14.52
C PRO A 24 -14.93 -2.45 -15.40
N ASP A 25 -13.97 -3.30 -15.72
CA ASP A 25 -14.13 -4.51 -16.55
C ASP A 25 -14.31 -5.80 -15.73
N GLY A 26 -14.41 -5.69 -14.42
CA GLY A 26 -14.63 -6.82 -13.50
C GLY A 26 -13.63 -6.85 -12.35
N GLU A 27 -13.69 -7.91 -11.58
CA GLU A 27 -12.77 -8.10 -10.45
C GLU A 27 -11.40 -8.60 -10.95
N LYS A 28 -10.34 -8.04 -10.36
CA LYS A 28 -8.97 -8.49 -10.57
C LYS A 28 -8.29 -8.85 -9.26
N MET A 29 -7.76 -10.07 -9.19
CA MET A 29 -7.01 -10.54 -8.04
C MET A 29 -5.52 -10.19 -8.19
N ILE A 30 -4.94 -9.60 -7.14
CA ILE A 30 -3.51 -9.34 -7.01
C ILE A 30 -2.97 -10.21 -5.88
N GLY A 31 -2.01 -11.06 -6.19
CA GLY A 31 -1.36 -11.90 -5.19
C GLY A 31 -0.48 -11.10 -4.24
N ILE A 32 -0.48 -11.48 -2.98
CA ILE A 32 0.50 -11.02 -1.98
C ILE A 32 1.54 -12.12 -1.83
N GLU A 33 2.78 -11.80 -2.11
CA GLU A 33 3.88 -12.74 -1.98
C GLU A 33 4.25 -12.98 -0.52
N ARG A 34 4.31 -11.88 0.24
CA ARG A 34 4.63 -11.94 1.67
C ARG A 34 4.18 -10.69 2.40
N LEU A 35 4.01 -10.87 3.70
CA LEU A 35 3.88 -9.82 4.68
C LEU A 35 4.99 -10.01 5.70
N HIS A 36 5.78 -8.99 5.88
CA HIS A 36 6.91 -8.97 6.78
C HIS A 36 6.69 -7.93 7.88
N LEU A 37 7.01 -8.28 9.17
CA LEU A 37 6.99 -7.37 10.30
C LEU A 37 8.43 -7.06 10.72
N GLU A 38 8.75 -5.79 10.84
CA GLU A 38 10.06 -5.30 11.23
C GLU A 38 9.95 -4.05 12.12
N GLN A 39 11.06 -3.53 12.54
CA GLN A 39 11.13 -2.24 13.22
C GLN A 39 11.62 -1.17 12.26
N ASP A 40 10.99 0.01 12.30
CA ASP A 40 11.47 1.15 11.51
C ASP A 40 12.81 1.64 12.07
N ALA A 41 13.66 2.10 11.18
CA ALA A 41 15.01 2.54 11.49
C ALA A 41 15.08 4.04 11.81
N GLY A 42 16.14 4.44 12.52
CA GLY A 42 16.52 5.84 12.60
C GLY A 42 17.00 6.36 11.24
N LYS A 43 16.93 7.67 11.05
CA LYS A 43 17.32 8.36 9.82
C LYS A 43 18.57 9.21 10.05
N SER A 44 19.59 9.04 9.21
CA SER A 44 20.73 9.96 9.17
C SER A 44 20.48 11.09 8.18
N ILE A 45 20.74 12.31 8.60
CA ILE A 45 20.52 13.55 7.84
C ILE A 45 21.88 14.22 7.66
N HIS A 46 22.30 14.41 6.40
CA HIS A 46 23.64 14.89 6.04
C HIS A 46 23.65 16.26 5.34
N ASP A 47 22.48 16.78 4.99
CA ASP A 47 22.29 17.94 4.15
C ASP A 47 21.95 19.24 4.93
N ILE A 48 21.75 19.15 6.24
CA ILE A 48 21.41 20.28 7.11
C ILE A 48 22.69 20.94 7.67
N ASP A 49 23.67 20.15 8.06
CA ASP A 49 24.91 20.62 8.65
C ASP A 49 26.11 19.98 7.91
N PRO A 50 27.01 20.78 7.28
CA PRO A 50 28.13 20.23 6.54
C PRO A 50 29.23 19.60 7.41
N GLN A 51 29.22 19.84 8.72
CA GLN A 51 30.23 19.31 9.66
C GLN A 51 29.72 18.16 10.52
N ASN A 52 28.40 18.02 10.64
CA ASN A 52 27.79 17.03 11.52
C ASN A 52 26.70 16.23 10.80
N THR A 53 26.67 14.94 11.09
CA THR A 53 25.52 14.08 10.74
C THR A 53 24.49 14.16 11.86
N LEU A 54 23.29 14.63 11.54
CA LEU A 54 22.17 14.60 12.48
C LEU A 54 21.49 13.23 12.43
N VAL A 55 21.03 12.74 13.58
CA VAL A 55 20.34 11.45 13.68
C VAL A 55 18.92 11.71 14.19
N ASP A 56 17.94 11.34 13.37
CA ASP A 56 16.52 11.36 13.75
C ASP A 56 16.09 9.96 14.15
N LEU A 57 15.70 9.82 15.42
CA LEU A 57 15.25 8.56 16.01
C LEU A 57 13.74 8.52 16.25
N ASN A 58 12.96 9.50 15.77
CA ASN A 58 11.52 9.60 16.04
C ASN A 58 10.73 8.35 15.61
N ARG A 59 11.18 7.65 14.58
CA ARG A 59 10.55 6.41 14.11
C ARG A 59 11.30 5.15 14.48
N SER A 60 12.45 5.26 15.12
CA SER A 60 13.26 4.10 15.50
C SER A 60 12.50 3.17 16.44
N GLY A 61 12.38 1.91 16.08
CA GLY A 61 11.66 0.90 16.85
C GLY A 61 10.13 0.89 16.68
N VAL A 62 9.57 1.78 15.89
CA VAL A 62 8.14 1.73 15.52
C VAL A 62 7.89 0.49 14.68
N ALA A 63 6.83 -0.26 14.98
CA ALA A 63 6.47 -1.44 14.19
C ALA A 63 6.20 -1.04 12.73
N LEU A 64 6.87 -1.71 11.80
CA LEU A 64 6.74 -1.53 10.36
C LEU A 64 6.26 -2.84 9.73
N MET A 65 5.28 -2.75 8.85
CA MET A 65 4.78 -3.86 8.07
C MET A 65 5.11 -3.66 6.60
N GLU A 66 5.88 -4.58 6.02
CA GLU A 66 6.16 -4.62 4.59
C GLU A 66 5.21 -5.60 3.91
N ILE A 67 4.46 -5.13 2.93
CA ILE A 67 3.56 -5.94 2.11
C ILE A 67 4.14 -5.98 0.69
N VAL A 68 4.51 -7.17 0.22
CA VAL A 68 5.07 -7.36 -1.12
C VAL A 68 4.04 -8.06 -2.00
N SER A 69 3.64 -7.39 -3.08
CA SER A 69 2.74 -7.98 -4.07
C SER A 69 3.47 -8.89 -5.04
N LYS A 70 2.77 -9.89 -5.59
CA LYS A 70 3.20 -10.56 -6.82
C LYS A 70 3.17 -9.55 -7.98
N PRO A 71 3.95 -9.79 -9.04
CA PRO A 71 4.00 -8.88 -10.19
C PRO A 71 2.77 -9.02 -11.10
N ASP A 72 1.57 -8.81 -10.54
CA ASP A 72 0.30 -9.00 -11.22
C ASP A 72 -0.31 -7.71 -11.78
N LEU A 73 0.16 -6.54 -11.29
CA LEU A 73 -0.31 -5.23 -11.73
C LEU A 73 0.15 -4.95 -13.18
N ARG A 74 -0.76 -4.40 -14.00
CA ARG A 74 -0.53 -4.17 -15.44
C ARG A 74 -0.89 -2.77 -15.93
N SER A 75 -1.53 -1.95 -15.09
CA SER A 75 -1.93 -0.59 -15.46
C SER A 75 -1.84 0.37 -14.28
N LEU A 76 -1.84 1.67 -14.57
CA LEU A 76 -1.85 2.73 -13.56
C LEU A 76 -3.15 2.72 -12.74
N ASP A 77 -4.27 2.35 -13.36
CA ASP A 77 -5.56 2.25 -12.67
C ASP A 77 -5.56 1.10 -11.66
N GLU A 78 -4.96 -0.04 -12.01
CA GLU A 78 -4.77 -1.15 -11.08
C GLU A 78 -3.87 -0.78 -9.90
N VAL A 79 -2.78 -0.05 -10.14
CA VAL A 79 -1.92 0.45 -9.06
C VAL A 79 -2.69 1.38 -8.12
N ASN A 80 -3.47 2.31 -8.67
CA ASN A 80 -4.32 3.21 -7.88
C ASN A 80 -5.35 2.43 -7.04
N ALA A 81 -6.05 1.48 -7.66
CA ALA A 81 -7.03 0.65 -6.97
C ALA A 81 -6.38 -0.20 -5.86
N TYR A 82 -5.21 -0.79 -6.14
CA TYR A 82 -4.47 -1.62 -5.19
C TYR A 82 -4.04 -0.84 -3.94
N ILE A 83 -3.40 0.32 -4.11
CA ILE A 83 -2.95 1.14 -2.98
C ILE A 83 -4.12 1.66 -2.15
N LYS A 84 -5.20 2.10 -2.82
CA LYS A 84 -6.42 2.52 -2.12
C LYS A 84 -7.05 1.38 -1.32
N LYS A 85 -7.09 0.19 -1.88
CA LYS A 85 -7.62 -1.01 -1.22
C LYS A 85 -6.80 -1.39 0.01
N LEU A 86 -5.48 -1.48 -0.12
CA LEU A 86 -4.59 -1.74 1.02
C LEU A 86 -4.74 -0.69 2.11
N ARG A 87 -4.73 0.59 1.73
CA ARG A 87 -4.95 1.69 2.68
C ARG A 87 -6.26 1.55 3.44
N SER A 88 -7.35 1.23 2.72
CA SER A 88 -8.65 1.01 3.34
C SER A 88 -8.61 -0.15 4.34
N ILE A 89 -8.08 -1.30 3.95
CA ILE A 89 -7.96 -2.48 4.83
C ILE A 89 -7.20 -2.12 6.11
N MET A 90 -6.04 -1.47 6.00
CA MET A 90 -5.22 -1.12 7.17
C MET A 90 -5.92 -0.13 8.10
N ARG A 91 -6.69 0.82 7.55
CA ARG A 91 -7.51 1.75 8.36
C ARG A 91 -8.65 1.04 9.06
N TYR A 92 -9.32 0.10 8.41
CA TYR A 92 -10.37 -0.72 9.03
C TYR A 92 -9.82 -1.60 10.16
N LEU A 93 -8.63 -2.16 9.98
CA LEU A 93 -7.91 -2.91 11.02
C LEU A 93 -7.39 -2.03 12.16
N GLY A 94 -7.32 -0.71 11.96
CA GLY A 94 -6.74 0.22 12.94
C GLY A 94 -5.21 0.12 13.08
N THR A 95 -4.53 -0.55 12.15
CA THR A 95 -3.07 -0.77 12.20
C THR A 95 -2.28 0.39 11.61
N CYS A 96 -2.89 1.21 10.74
CA CYS A 96 -2.24 2.34 10.09
C CYS A 96 -3.29 3.38 9.66
N ASP A 97 -2.98 4.67 9.79
CA ASP A 97 -3.82 5.77 9.29
C ASP A 97 -3.78 5.93 7.77
N GLY A 98 -2.77 5.31 7.13
CA GLY A 98 -2.59 5.33 5.68
C GLY A 98 -2.18 6.69 5.12
N ASN A 99 -1.57 7.57 5.94
CA ASN A 99 -1.13 8.88 5.50
C ASN A 99 0.22 8.79 4.79
N MET A 100 0.22 8.93 3.47
CA MET A 100 1.44 8.89 2.66
C MET A 100 2.29 10.15 2.82
N GLN A 101 1.69 11.31 3.11
CA GLN A 101 2.43 12.57 3.25
C GLN A 101 3.24 12.60 4.54
N GLU A 102 2.72 12.00 5.59
CA GLU A 102 3.42 11.84 6.87
C GLU A 102 4.29 10.59 6.93
N GLY A 103 4.28 9.78 5.86
CA GLY A 103 5.09 8.57 5.76
C GLY A 103 4.57 7.37 6.56
N SER A 104 3.31 7.40 7.04
CA SER A 104 2.68 6.25 7.67
C SER A 104 2.43 5.11 6.69
N LEU A 105 2.19 5.44 5.42
CA LEU A 105 2.15 4.52 4.30
C LEU A 105 3.19 4.95 3.27
N ARG A 106 4.11 4.06 2.94
CA ARG A 106 5.16 4.27 1.93
C ARG A 106 5.05 3.17 0.89
N ALA A 107 5.47 3.45 -0.33
CA ALA A 107 5.52 2.44 -1.38
C ALA A 107 6.78 2.61 -2.22
N ASP A 108 7.47 1.52 -2.43
CA ASP A 108 8.51 1.38 -3.44
C ASP A 108 7.91 0.63 -4.63
N VAL A 109 8.24 1.06 -5.84
CA VAL A 109 7.63 0.52 -7.06
C VAL A 109 8.68 -0.17 -7.91
N ASN A 110 8.45 -1.44 -8.24
CA ASN A 110 9.27 -2.17 -9.20
C ASN A 110 8.57 -2.16 -10.56
N VAL A 111 9.23 -1.62 -11.58
CA VAL A 111 8.72 -1.51 -12.95
C VAL A 111 9.59 -2.29 -13.92
N SER A 112 8.98 -3.09 -14.77
CA SER A 112 9.61 -3.70 -15.94
C SER A 112 8.64 -3.72 -17.10
N VAL A 113 9.14 -3.73 -18.33
CA VAL A 113 8.34 -3.83 -19.55
C VAL A 113 8.71 -5.09 -20.32
N ARG A 114 7.75 -5.60 -21.09
CA ARG A 114 7.94 -6.73 -22.01
C ARG A 114 7.07 -6.56 -23.25
N LYS A 115 7.40 -7.23 -24.32
CA LYS A 115 6.56 -7.23 -25.52
C LYS A 115 5.20 -7.90 -25.25
N LYS A 116 4.17 -7.40 -25.90
CA LYS A 116 2.82 -7.98 -25.79
C LYS A 116 2.82 -9.43 -26.25
N GLY A 117 2.34 -10.33 -25.40
CA GLY A 117 2.31 -11.78 -25.66
C GLY A 117 3.48 -12.55 -25.06
N GLU A 118 4.54 -11.91 -24.60
CA GLU A 118 5.59 -12.59 -23.85
C GLU A 118 5.14 -12.88 -22.41
N THR A 119 5.63 -14.00 -21.87
CA THR A 119 5.33 -14.43 -20.49
C THR A 119 6.41 -14.01 -19.51
N GLU A 120 7.68 -14.03 -19.96
CA GLU A 120 8.83 -13.65 -19.15
C GLU A 120 8.83 -12.15 -18.83
N LEU A 121 9.10 -11.83 -17.57
CA LEU A 121 9.20 -10.43 -17.14
C LEU A 121 10.53 -9.83 -17.59
N GLY A 122 10.50 -8.56 -17.97
CA GLY A 122 11.70 -7.80 -18.27
C GLY A 122 12.52 -7.46 -17.02
N THR A 123 13.69 -6.88 -17.21
CA THR A 123 14.55 -6.39 -16.13
C THR A 123 13.86 -5.25 -15.39
N ARG A 124 13.75 -5.36 -14.08
CA ARG A 124 13.05 -4.39 -13.24
C ARG A 124 13.96 -3.26 -12.77
N CYS A 125 13.41 -2.06 -12.69
CA CYS A 125 13.96 -0.95 -11.93
C CYS A 125 13.08 -0.66 -10.72
N GLU A 126 13.68 -0.42 -9.55
CA GLU A 126 13.00 -0.01 -8.33
C GLU A 126 12.92 1.52 -8.29
N ILE A 127 11.75 2.09 -8.08
CA ILE A 127 11.56 3.54 -7.96
C ILE A 127 11.25 3.90 -6.51
N LYS A 128 12.02 4.82 -5.97
CA LYS A 128 11.87 5.38 -4.62
C LYS A 128 11.39 6.83 -4.63
N ASN A 129 11.03 7.35 -3.47
CA ASN A 129 10.58 8.73 -3.27
C ASN A 129 9.21 9.04 -3.90
N VAL A 130 8.30 8.07 -3.84
CA VAL A 130 6.92 8.23 -4.30
C VAL A 130 5.98 8.36 -3.09
N ASN A 131 5.74 9.58 -2.65
CA ASN A 131 5.01 9.91 -1.43
C ASN A 131 3.52 10.24 -1.66
N SER A 132 2.99 9.94 -2.82
CA SER A 132 1.57 10.01 -3.14
C SER A 132 1.22 9.06 -4.28
N ILE A 133 -0.05 8.65 -4.35
CA ILE A 133 -0.55 7.79 -5.45
C ILE A 133 -0.33 8.48 -6.80
N LYS A 134 -0.54 9.80 -6.87
CA LYS A 134 -0.32 10.57 -8.09
C LYS A 134 1.14 10.50 -8.55
N PHE A 135 2.08 10.74 -7.66
CA PHE A 135 3.50 10.65 -8.00
C PHE A 135 3.94 9.24 -8.34
N MET A 136 3.33 8.23 -7.71
CA MET A 136 3.55 6.83 -8.05
C MET A 136 3.14 6.53 -9.50
N GLN A 137 1.94 6.94 -9.90
CA GLN A 137 1.46 6.77 -11.28
C GLN A 137 2.38 7.49 -12.29
N MET A 138 2.76 8.74 -12.00
CA MET A 138 3.68 9.51 -12.85
C MET A 138 5.05 8.85 -12.97
N ALA A 139 5.58 8.33 -11.88
CA ALA A 139 6.87 7.64 -11.85
C ALA A 139 6.85 6.33 -12.65
N ILE A 140 5.77 5.55 -12.53
CA ILE A 140 5.57 4.32 -13.29
C ILE A 140 5.46 4.62 -14.80
N ASP A 141 4.65 5.60 -15.15
CA ASP A 141 4.46 5.98 -16.55
C ASP A 141 5.77 6.43 -17.19
N TYR A 142 6.48 7.32 -16.53
CA TYR A 142 7.80 7.77 -17.00
C TYR A 142 8.78 6.61 -17.17
N GLU A 143 8.91 5.77 -16.15
CA GLU A 143 9.88 4.68 -16.16
C GLU A 143 9.54 3.62 -17.20
N ALA A 144 8.26 3.28 -17.37
CA ALA A 144 7.82 2.35 -18.39
C ALA A 144 8.15 2.85 -19.80
N ASN A 145 7.87 4.13 -20.09
CA ASN A 145 8.20 4.74 -21.38
C ASN A 145 9.72 4.78 -21.59
N ARG A 146 10.51 5.19 -20.60
CA ARG A 146 11.98 5.16 -20.68
C ARG A 146 12.52 3.76 -21.02
N GLN A 147 11.98 2.72 -20.39
CA GLN A 147 12.41 1.34 -20.67
C GLN A 147 12.02 0.91 -22.09
N VAL A 148 10.84 1.30 -22.56
CA VAL A 148 10.41 1.02 -23.94
C VAL A 148 11.35 1.70 -24.93
N ASP A 149 11.66 2.99 -24.76
CA ASP A 149 12.52 3.74 -25.67
C ASP A 149 13.92 3.08 -25.77
N ILE A 150 14.53 2.72 -24.63
CA ILE A 150 15.84 2.05 -24.62
C ILE A 150 15.80 0.71 -25.36
N LEU A 151 14.75 -0.10 -25.12
CA LEU A 151 14.65 -1.42 -25.75
C LEU A 151 14.34 -1.32 -27.25
N GLU A 152 13.57 -0.33 -27.69
CA GLU A 152 13.29 -0.07 -29.13
C GLU A 152 14.54 0.42 -29.86
N GLU A 153 15.42 1.16 -29.18
CA GLU A 153 16.73 1.56 -29.71
C GLU A 153 17.77 0.42 -29.72
N GLY A 154 17.41 -0.77 -29.25
CA GLY A 154 18.28 -1.95 -29.19
C GLY A 154 19.22 -1.98 -28.00
N GLY A 155 18.99 -1.14 -26.99
CA GLY A 155 19.71 -1.14 -25.72
C GLY A 155 19.23 -2.22 -24.76
N SER A 156 19.76 -2.20 -23.55
CA SER A 156 19.37 -3.09 -22.45
C SER A 156 19.04 -2.30 -21.18
N ILE A 157 18.20 -2.88 -20.34
CA ILE A 157 17.84 -2.29 -19.04
C ILE A 157 18.72 -2.92 -17.97
N ASP A 158 19.39 -2.07 -17.19
CA ASP A 158 20.14 -2.50 -16.00
C ASP A 158 19.20 -2.52 -14.78
N GLN A 159 19.37 -3.52 -13.92
CA GLN A 159 18.65 -3.58 -12.66
C GLN A 159 19.23 -2.55 -11.69
N GLU A 160 18.48 -1.48 -11.45
CA GLU A 160 18.94 -0.37 -10.61
C GLU A 160 17.83 0.19 -9.73
N THR A 161 18.21 0.95 -8.70
CA THR A 161 17.33 1.79 -7.92
C THR A 161 17.34 3.21 -8.49
N ARG A 162 16.17 3.76 -8.74
CA ARG A 162 15.94 5.08 -9.30
C ARG A 162 15.15 5.96 -8.33
N LEU A 163 15.45 7.25 -8.33
CA LEU A 163 14.72 8.25 -7.55
C LEU A 163 13.76 9.01 -8.46
N PHE A 164 12.50 9.15 -8.05
CA PHE A 164 11.57 10.02 -8.77
C PHE A 164 11.76 11.48 -8.35
N ASP A 165 12.05 12.34 -9.33
CA ASP A 165 12.13 13.79 -9.15
C ASP A 165 10.75 14.42 -9.46
N THR A 166 10.03 14.81 -8.41
CA THR A 166 8.67 15.34 -8.51
C THR A 166 8.59 16.71 -9.19
N LYS A 167 9.72 17.44 -9.28
CA LYS A 167 9.77 18.77 -9.94
C LYS A 167 9.95 18.63 -11.45
N LYS A 168 10.74 17.66 -11.87
CA LYS A 168 11.02 17.40 -13.28
C LYS A 168 10.12 16.32 -13.88
N ASN A 169 9.41 15.55 -13.03
CA ASN A 169 8.60 14.39 -13.41
C ASN A 169 9.41 13.32 -14.16
N GLU A 170 10.61 13.05 -13.69
CA GLU A 170 11.52 12.06 -14.28
C GLU A 170 12.11 11.13 -13.23
N THR A 171 12.50 9.93 -13.63
CA THR A 171 13.31 9.06 -12.77
C THR A 171 14.79 9.26 -13.11
N ARG A 172 15.65 9.25 -12.09
CA ARG A 172 17.09 9.30 -12.26
C ARG A 172 17.76 8.18 -11.48
N SER A 173 18.83 7.59 -12.03
CA SER A 173 19.60 6.58 -11.33
C SER A 173 20.10 7.12 -9.99
N MET A 174 19.93 6.33 -8.97
CA MET A 174 20.57 6.56 -7.70
C MET A 174 21.86 5.74 -7.65
N ARG A 175 22.61 5.29 -7.49
CA ARG A 175 23.73 4.38 -7.41
C ARG A 175 23.32 2.98 -7.91
N THR A 176 24.10 2.40 -8.79
CA THR A 176 24.01 0.97 -9.09
C THR A 176 24.10 0.18 -7.80
N LYS A 177 23.23 -0.81 -7.59
CA LYS A 177 23.34 -1.73 -6.46
C LYS A 177 24.74 -2.35 -6.49
N GLU A 178 25.58 -1.96 -5.54
CA GLU A 178 26.67 -2.81 -5.10
C GLU A 178 26.04 -4.16 -4.71
N ASP A 179 26.73 -5.24 -5.04
CA ASP A 179 26.32 -6.63 -4.82
C ASP A 179 25.54 -6.83 -3.52
N ALA A 180 24.55 -7.71 -3.58
CA ALA A 180 23.68 -8.03 -2.47
C ALA A 180 24.51 -8.22 -1.20
N HIS A 181 24.41 -7.28 -0.28
CA HIS A 181 25.08 -7.39 1.01
C HIS A 181 24.64 -8.67 1.69
N ASP A 182 25.55 -9.39 2.25
CA ASP A 182 25.30 -10.53 3.12
C ASP A 182 24.45 -10.07 4.31
N TYR A 183 23.16 -10.30 4.23
CA TYR A 183 22.18 -9.96 5.26
C TYR A 183 22.21 -10.94 6.42
N ARG A 184 23.31 -11.46 6.83
CA ARG A 184 23.49 -12.27 8.06
C ARG A 184 22.20 -12.95 8.55
N TYR A 185 21.61 -13.83 7.77
CA TYR A 185 20.37 -14.56 8.07
C TYR A 185 20.63 -15.64 9.16
N PHE A 186 20.79 -15.21 10.40
CA PHE A 186 20.88 -16.11 11.54
C PHE A 186 20.05 -15.57 12.72
N PRO A 187 19.48 -16.45 13.58
CA PRO A 187 18.79 -16.05 14.79
C PRO A 187 19.69 -15.20 15.69
N ASP A 188 19.16 -14.10 16.20
CA ASP A 188 19.84 -13.35 17.23
C ASP A 188 19.92 -14.24 18.49
N PRO A 189 21.11 -14.54 19.01
CA PRO A 189 21.26 -15.46 20.14
C PRO A 189 20.63 -14.94 21.44
N ASP A 190 20.39 -13.64 21.53
CA ASP A 190 19.77 -13.00 22.70
C ASP A 190 18.23 -12.98 22.64
N LEU A 191 17.63 -13.42 21.53
CA LEU A 191 16.20 -13.44 21.34
C LEU A 191 15.65 -14.87 21.32
N LEU A 192 14.64 -15.12 22.16
CA LEU A 192 13.93 -16.38 22.16
C LEU A 192 13.00 -16.50 20.95
N PRO A 193 12.79 -17.72 20.42
CA PRO A 193 11.79 -17.95 19.38
C PRO A 193 10.40 -17.49 19.84
N LEU A 194 9.68 -16.79 18.97
CA LEU A 194 8.29 -16.42 19.20
C LEU A 194 7.37 -17.55 18.73
N GLU A 195 6.73 -18.22 19.68
CA GLU A 195 5.74 -19.25 19.38
C GLU A 195 4.33 -18.66 19.44
N LEU A 196 3.62 -18.70 18.33
CA LEU A 196 2.21 -18.30 18.22
C LEU A 196 1.34 -19.57 18.15
N ASN A 197 0.64 -19.86 19.25
CA ASN A 197 -0.27 -21.00 19.28
C ASN A 197 -1.61 -20.68 18.60
N ASP A 198 -2.38 -21.72 18.32
CA ASP A 198 -3.67 -21.57 17.63
C ASP A 198 -4.70 -20.80 18.46
N ASP A 199 -4.65 -20.88 19.78
CA ASP A 199 -5.56 -20.15 20.66
C ASP A 199 -5.36 -18.65 20.52
N PHE A 200 -4.11 -18.18 20.56
CA PHE A 200 -3.77 -16.77 20.34
C PHE A 200 -4.23 -16.28 18.95
N ILE A 201 -4.00 -17.10 17.92
CA ILE A 201 -4.45 -16.77 16.55
C ILE A 201 -5.97 -16.69 16.48
N ASN A 202 -6.69 -17.62 17.14
CA ASN A 202 -8.14 -17.63 17.14
C ASN A 202 -8.75 -16.49 17.97
N GLU A 203 -8.09 -16.03 19.00
CA GLU A 203 -8.49 -14.83 19.73
C GLU A 203 -8.39 -13.59 18.84
N ILE A 204 -7.24 -13.39 18.18
CA ILE A 204 -7.08 -12.26 17.25
C ILE A 204 -8.10 -12.31 16.10
N LYS A 205 -8.39 -13.49 15.55
CA LYS A 205 -9.41 -13.62 14.51
C LYS A 205 -10.79 -13.15 14.94
N LYS A 206 -11.15 -13.27 16.20
CA LYS A 206 -12.43 -12.77 16.72
C LYS A 206 -12.46 -11.25 16.85
N GLU A 207 -11.31 -10.62 16.99
CA GLU A 207 -11.17 -9.18 17.12
C GLU A 207 -11.08 -8.45 15.77
N ILE A 208 -10.89 -9.19 14.67
CA ILE A 208 -10.85 -8.60 13.33
C ILE A 208 -12.21 -7.98 13.01
N PRO A 209 -12.28 -6.66 12.73
CA PRO A 209 -13.53 -6.03 12.35
C PRO A 209 -13.99 -6.50 10.97
N GLU A 210 -15.26 -6.28 10.67
CA GLU A 210 -15.78 -6.50 9.31
C GLU A 210 -15.00 -5.64 8.31
N LEU A 211 -14.34 -6.30 7.36
CA LEU A 211 -13.50 -5.66 6.36
C LEU A 211 -14.30 -5.01 5.23
N PRO A 212 -13.72 -4.09 4.44
CA PRO A 212 -14.44 -3.36 3.40
C PRO A 212 -15.22 -4.23 2.42
N ASP A 213 -14.67 -5.37 2.00
CA ASP A 213 -15.32 -6.26 1.02
C ASP A 213 -16.54 -6.99 1.60
N GLU A 214 -16.43 -7.47 2.84
CA GLU A 214 -17.54 -8.10 3.55
C GLU A 214 -18.66 -7.08 3.81
N LYS A 215 -18.26 -5.87 4.22
CA LYS A 215 -19.18 -4.76 4.47
C LYS A 215 -19.86 -4.32 3.17
N LYS A 216 -19.13 -4.21 2.06
CA LYS A 216 -19.70 -3.92 0.74
C LYS A 216 -20.73 -4.96 0.34
N LYS A 217 -20.41 -6.25 0.48
CA LYS A 217 -21.35 -7.34 0.22
C LYS A 217 -22.60 -7.23 1.08
N ARG A 218 -22.43 -6.98 2.37
CA ARG A 218 -23.56 -6.76 3.29
C ARG A 218 -24.44 -5.58 2.90
N TYR A 219 -23.85 -4.47 2.43
CA TYR A 219 -24.61 -3.30 1.99
C TYR A 219 -25.44 -3.58 0.74
N ILE A 220 -24.88 -4.33 -0.20
CA ILE A 220 -25.61 -4.77 -1.41
C ILE A 220 -26.75 -5.71 -1.02
N GLU A 221 -26.50 -6.74 -0.22
CA GLU A 221 -27.47 -7.78 0.12
C GLU A 221 -28.56 -7.31 1.09
N LYS A 222 -28.17 -6.60 2.17
CA LYS A 222 -29.12 -6.21 3.23
C LYS A 222 -29.80 -4.87 2.98
N PHE A 223 -29.09 -3.92 2.38
CA PHE A 223 -29.59 -2.57 2.15
C PHE A 223 -30.04 -2.33 0.72
N ASN A 224 -29.89 -3.33 -0.16
CA ASN A 224 -30.23 -3.25 -1.57
C ASN A 224 -29.59 -2.06 -2.29
N LEU A 225 -28.33 -1.75 -1.92
CA LEU A 225 -27.54 -0.71 -2.56
C LEU A 225 -26.90 -1.24 -3.84
N SER A 226 -26.69 -0.35 -4.81
CA SER A 226 -25.89 -0.71 -5.98
C SER A 226 -24.42 -0.98 -5.59
N PRO A 227 -23.67 -1.77 -6.37
CA PRO A 227 -22.24 -1.97 -6.12
C PRO A 227 -21.44 -0.67 -6.06
N TYR A 228 -21.82 0.31 -6.85
CA TYR A 228 -21.22 1.65 -6.86
C TYR A 228 -21.44 2.41 -5.54
N GLU A 229 -22.69 2.48 -5.06
CA GLU A 229 -23.03 3.16 -3.80
C GLU A 229 -22.35 2.47 -2.62
N ALA A 230 -22.40 1.14 -2.56
CA ALA A 230 -21.75 0.36 -1.52
C ALA A 230 -20.24 0.62 -1.50
N ASN A 231 -19.58 0.64 -2.67
CA ASN A 231 -18.15 0.89 -2.79
C ASN A 231 -17.74 2.27 -2.26
N ILE A 232 -18.53 3.32 -2.55
CA ILE A 232 -18.29 4.66 -2.03
C ILE A 232 -18.40 4.68 -0.50
N LEU A 233 -19.45 4.08 0.05
CA LEU A 233 -19.71 4.10 1.49
C LEU A 233 -18.70 3.28 2.31
N VAL A 234 -18.10 2.25 1.75
CA VAL A 234 -17.09 1.44 2.45
C VAL A 234 -15.64 1.88 2.18
N SER A 235 -15.42 2.83 1.28
CA SER A 235 -14.07 3.28 0.90
C SER A 235 -13.30 3.88 2.07
N ASP A 236 -14.02 4.41 3.06
CA ASP A 236 -13.48 5.04 4.25
C ASP A 236 -14.27 4.61 5.49
N ILE A 237 -13.55 4.29 6.57
CA ILE A 237 -14.16 3.74 7.79
C ILE A 237 -15.11 4.73 8.46
N GLU A 238 -14.77 6.02 8.47
CA GLU A 238 -15.60 7.07 9.05
C GLU A 238 -16.91 7.24 8.26
N THR A 239 -16.82 7.21 6.93
CA THR A 239 -18.00 7.23 6.05
C THR A 239 -18.91 6.04 6.31
N SER A 240 -18.35 4.86 6.43
CA SER A 240 -19.08 3.64 6.70
C SER A 240 -19.80 3.70 8.06
N LYS A 241 -19.11 4.12 9.11
CA LYS A 241 -19.71 4.27 10.45
C LYS A 241 -20.83 5.29 10.45
N TYR A 242 -20.60 6.45 9.84
CA TYR A 242 -21.62 7.51 9.76
C TYR A 242 -22.86 7.05 9.00
N PHE A 243 -22.69 6.37 7.86
CA PHE A 243 -23.80 5.80 7.11
C PHE A 243 -24.60 4.79 7.95
N GLU A 244 -23.94 3.87 8.64
CA GLU A 244 -24.61 2.88 9.49
C GLU A 244 -25.38 3.53 10.62
N ASP A 245 -24.84 4.58 11.23
CA ASP A 245 -25.52 5.29 12.32
C ASP A 245 -26.76 6.06 11.82
N VAL A 246 -26.66 6.74 10.70
CA VAL A 246 -27.80 7.45 10.09
C VAL A 246 -28.88 6.46 9.64
N SER A 247 -28.47 5.33 9.06
CA SER A 247 -29.40 4.31 8.53
C SER A 247 -30.19 3.56 9.60
N LYS A 248 -29.79 3.63 10.88
CA LYS A 248 -30.55 3.03 11.98
C LYS A 248 -31.93 3.69 12.17
N ASN A 249 -32.04 4.98 11.84
CA ASN A 249 -33.21 5.79 12.13
C ASN A 249 -33.79 6.50 10.90
N SER A 250 -33.36 6.16 9.71
CA SER A 250 -33.78 6.79 8.46
C SER A 250 -33.88 5.77 7.31
N ASP A 251 -34.57 6.18 6.25
CA ASP A 251 -34.57 5.39 5.00
C ASP A 251 -33.15 5.27 4.42
N VAL A 252 -32.74 4.05 4.14
CA VAL A 252 -31.38 3.71 3.68
C VAL A 252 -31.05 4.41 2.36
N LYS A 253 -32.00 4.45 1.41
CA LYS A 253 -31.77 5.06 0.11
C LYS A 253 -31.65 6.57 0.22
N LEU A 254 -32.47 7.17 1.06
CA LEU A 254 -32.40 8.60 1.36
C LEU A 254 -31.06 8.94 2.04
N ALA A 255 -30.65 8.16 3.05
CA ALA A 255 -29.37 8.34 3.73
C ALA A 255 -28.20 8.23 2.74
N THR A 256 -28.20 7.22 1.87
CA THR A 256 -27.17 7.03 0.84
C THR A 256 -27.08 8.27 -0.07
N ASN A 257 -28.19 8.73 -0.61
CA ASN A 257 -28.22 9.87 -1.53
C ASN A 257 -27.70 11.16 -0.86
N TRP A 258 -28.12 11.44 0.38
CA TRP A 258 -27.67 12.61 1.11
C TRP A 258 -26.18 12.56 1.47
N ILE A 259 -25.68 11.42 1.89
CA ILE A 259 -24.26 11.25 2.26
C ILE A 259 -23.38 11.39 1.02
N THR A 260 -23.67 10.63 -0.03
CA THR A 260 -22.83 10.59 -1.24
C THR A 260 -22.96 11.83 -2.11
N GLY A 261 -24.08 12.55 -2.04
CA GLY A 261 -24.33 13.78 -2.75
C GLY A 261 -24.03 15.02 -1.91
N GLU A 262 -25.04 15.48 -1.17
CA GLU A 262 -25.03 16.78 -0.50
C GLU A 262 -23.95 16.90 0.59
N LEU A 263 -23.81 15.90 1.46
CA LEU A 263 -22.85 15.96 2.54
C LEU A 263 -21.42 15.97 2.00
N PHE A 264 -21.08 15.08 1.06
CA PHE A 264 -19.75 15.05 0.47
C PHE A 264 -19.43 16.33 -0.30
N ALA A 265 -20.41 16.89 -1.03
CA ALA A 265 -20.24 18.18 -1.70
C ALA A 265 -19.93 19.31 -0.70
N LEU A 266 -20.67 19.35 0.42
CA LEU A 266 -20.46 20.34 1.48
C LEU A 266 -19.09 20.19 2.14
N LEU A 267 -18.69 18.97 2.48
CA LEU A 267 -17.40 18.68 3.10
C LEU A 267 -16.23 19.06 2.17
N ASN A 268 -16.32 18.70 0.90
CA ASN A 268 -15.31 19.05 -0.10
C ASN A 268 -15.18 20.56 -0.28
N ASN A 269 -16.29 21.28 -0.36
CA ASN A 269 -16.29 22.75 -0.49
C ASN A 269 -15.65 23.45 0.71
N LYS A 270 -15.72 22.85 1.87
CA LYS A 270 -15.15 23.40 3.11
C LYS A 270 -13.79 22.81 3.49
N SER A 271 -13.25 21.91 2.66
CA SER A 271 -12.02 21.15 2.97
C SER A 271 -12.11 20.42 4.32
N LEU A 272 -13.28 19.89 4.64
CA LEU A 272 -13.57 19.11 5.84
C LEU A 272 -13.76 17.63 5.49
N SER A 273 -13.73 16.79 6.51
CA SER A 273 -14.06 15.37 6.44
C SER A 273 -15.05 14.99 7.55
N LEU A 274 -15.58 13.78 7.54
CA LEU A 274 -16.58 13.31 8.52
C LEU A 274 -16.07 13.32 9.97
N ILE A 275 -14.76 13.23 10.19
CA ILE A 275 -14.17 13.34 11.54
C ILE A 275 -14.42 14.70 12.20
N HIS A 276 -14.78 15.73 11.44
CA HIS A 276 -15.09 17.07 11.94
C HIS A 276 -16.56 17.24 12.32
N ILE A 277 -17.39 16.23 12.05
CA ILE A 277 -18.82 16.17 12.41
C ILE A 277 -18.98 15.39 13.70
#